data_cc8557f92c10c15ee4f9e7b61f5e5d05
#
_entry.id   cc8557f92c10c15ee4f9e7b61f5e5d05
#
_cell.length_a   1.000
_cell.length_b   1.000
_cell.length_c   1.000
_cell.angle_alpha   90.00
_cell.angle_beta   90.00
_cell.angle_gamma   90.00
#
_symmetry.space_group_name_H-M   'P 1'
#
loop_
_entity.id
_entity.type
_entity.pdbx_description
1 polymer ?
#
loop_
_entity_poly.entity_id
_entity_poly.type
_entity_poly.pdbx_seq_one_letter_code
_entity_poly.pdbx_strand_id
1 'polypeptide(L)'
;MSKLHIAFTSDTHGHILDEDYATGRRAHMGICRLMDPIHDWCSHGDSLIVDGGDTMQGTPLMKVWLRGSRRGTNPCALALNRLGCEYVTLGNHDFNFGRDVLQQYLEELDAVCVCANVHDERGELPIVPSSVCTLPSGLVLGITGIVTDYVNIWERPEHLEGITIEDPVSAVQREAAKLREEADLVVCIYHGGFEEDLATGRRLSKTRENAACEIARTADIDLLLTGHQHMAVDGVKIAGTWCVQPPANATSFIALEGTDDGSGWVWNSDLMAADGAPDDLLSSMLAPLAAKTEEWLAEPVGELEAPIEPEEKLSCALSGSAVAHLINEAQIEASGADISCTALPNGATGLPAKVMERDICAAYPFANLLMKAEITREVLLSSLERCASYLELGPDGKPQISDLFLRPKVEHYNFDLYEGIHAVADLRLPVGRRITELTMADGSPVPEKLTLALNDYRSTGTGGYEALGECPSEPVGSDEVPDIIAAFLRK
;
A
#
# COMPACT_ATOMS: atom_id res chain seq x y z
N MET A 1 26.82 -24.27 -16.65
CA MET A 1 25.86 -23.18 -16.81
C MET A 1 24.89 -23.31 -15.62
N SER A 2 25.01 -22.41 -14.66
CA SER A 2 24.11 -22.36 -13.52
C SER A 2 22.83 -21.60 -13.92
N LYS A 3 21.69 -22.01 -13.38
CA LYS A 3 20.40 -21.39 -13.64
C LYS A 3 19.62 -21.29 -12.34
N LEU A 4 19.05 -20.11 -12.09
CA LEU A 4 18.25 -19.84 -10.91
C LEU A 4 16.92 -19.19 -11.35
N HIS A 5 15.81 -19.72 -10.85
CA HIS A 5 14.48 -19.16 -11.02
C HIS A 5 14.00 -18.57 -9.70
N ILE A 6 13.50 -17.36 -9.72
CA ILE A 6 12.84 -16.74 -8.55
C ILE A 6 11.44 -16.33 -8.95
N ALA A 7 10.45 -16.75 -8.17
CA ALA A 7 9.10 -16.22 -8.22
C ALA A 7 8.93 -15.22 -7.08
N PHE A 8 8.61 -13.97 -7.42
CA PHE A 8 8.52 -12.90 -6.45
C PHE A 8 7.14 -12.23 -6.46
N THR A 9 6.48 -12.27 -5.31
CA THR A 9 5.22 -11.55 -5.01
C THR A 9 5.49 -10.45 -3.99
N SER A 10 4.65 -9.42 -3.95
CA SER A 10 4.65 -8.36 -2.94
C SER A 10 3.30 -7.65 -2.95
N ASP A 11 2.97 -6.94 -1.88
CA ASP A 11 1.77 -6.10 -1.81
C ASP A 11 0.49 -6.88 -2.15
N THR A 12 0.39 -8.11 -1.65
CA THR A 12 -0.76 -8.97 -1.92
C THR A 12 -2.03 -8.49 -1.22
N HIS A 13 -1.87 -7.71 -0.14
CA HIS A 13 -2.95 -6.99 0.54
C HIS A 13 -4.17 -7.85 0.86
N GLY A 14 -3.93 -9.09 1.34
CA GLY A 14 -5.00 -10.02 1.67
C GLY A 14 -5.78 -10.58 0.49
N HIS A 15 -5.36 -10.33 -0.76
CA HIS A 15 -5.97 -10.92 -1.94
C HIS A 15 -5.50 -12.37 -2.10
N ILE A 16 -6.17 -13.25 -1.37
CA ILE A 16 -5.88 -14.69 -1.34
C ILE A 16 -6.74 -15.42 -2.35
N LEU A 17 -8.04 -15.13 -2.38
CA LEU A 17 -9.00 -15.70 -3.31
C LEU A 17 -9.12 -14.84 -4.59
N ASP A 18 -9.62 -15.45 -5.66
CA ASP A 18 -9.83 -14.80 -6.95
C ASP A 18 -11.14 -13.97 -6.99
N GLU A 19 -11.35 -13.17 -5.97
CA GLU A 19 -12.57 -12.40 -5.78
C GLU A 19 -12.33 -10.89 -5.78
N ASP A 20 -13.02 -10.20 -6.67
CA ASP A 20 -13.21 -8.76 -6.59
C ASP A 20 -14.36 -8.46 -5.62
N TYR A 21 -14.01 -8.10 -4.40
CA TYR A 21 -14.98 -7.85 -3.31
C TYR A 21 -15.91 -6.67 -3.59
N ALA A 22 -15.49 -5.72 -4.43
CA ALA A 22 -16.33 -4.59 -4.82
C ALA A 22 -17.51 -5.02 -5.71
N THR A 23 -17.27 -5.98 -6.59
CA THR A 23 -18.28 -6.46 -7.55
C THR A 23 -18.87 -7.82 -7.18
N GLY A 24 -18.25 -8.56 -6.27
CA GLY A 24 -18.60 -9.95 -5.94
C GLY A 24 -18.37 -10.93 -7.10
N ARG A 25 -17.45 -10.60 -8.01
CA ARG A 25 -17.14 -11.41 -9.19
C ARG A 25 -15.76 -12.02 -9.11
N ARG A 26 -15.59 -13.14 -9.77
CA ARG A 26 -14.27 -13.72 -9.97
C ARG A 26 -13.42 -12.81 -10.85
N ALA A 27 -12.14 -12.67 -10.49
CA ALA A 27 -11.17 -11.84 -11.19
C ALA A 27 -9.82 -12.57 -11.36
N HIS A 28 -8.99 -12.08 -12.27
CA HIS A 28 -7.62 -12.57 -12.47
C HIS A 28 -6.69 -11.98 -11.41
N MET A 29 -6.86 -12.44 -10.19
CA MET A 29 -6.12 -11.98 -9.01
C MET A 29 -6.14 -13.03 -7.90
N GLY A 30 -5.37 -12.79 -6.87
CA GLY A 30 -5.33 -13.62 -5.68
C GLY A 30 -4.25 -14.71 -5.73
N ILE A 31 -3.66 -14.98 -4.55
CA ILE A 31 -2.59 -15.98 -4.41
C ILE A 31 -3.04 -17.35 -4.94
N CYS A 32 -4.32 -17.71 -4.77
CA CYS A 32 -4.86 -18.98 -5.28
C CYS A 32 -4.68 -19.16 -6.79
N ARG A 33 -4.65 -18.08 -7.58
CA ARG A 33 -4.44 -18.14 -9.03
C ARG A 33 -2.97 -18.03 -9.44
N LEU A 34 -2.10 -17.58 -8.54
CA LEU A 34 -0.67 -17.53 -8.77
C LEU A 34 0.02 -18.87 -8.55
N MET A 35 -0.60 -19.80 -7.81
CA MET A 35 0.05 -21.06 -7.39
C MET A 35 0.53 -21.90 -8.57
N ASP A 36 -0.35 -22.24 -9.51
CA ASP A 36 0.02 -23.07 -10.67
C ASP A 36 1.12 -22.42 -11.52
N PRO A 37 1.01 -21.13 -11.93
CA PRO A 37 2.07 -20.44 -12.68
C PRO A 37 3.41 -20.37 -11.94
N ILE A 38 3.40 -20.12 -10.63
CA ILE A 38 4.61 -20.05 -9.81
C ILE A 38 5.25 -21.45 -9.68
N HIS A 39 4.45 -22.48 -9.41
CA HIS A 39 4.98 -23.85 -9.30
C HIS A 39 5.53 -24.34 -10.64
N ASP A 40 4.88 -24.02 -11.77
CA ASP A 40 5.41 -24.35 -13.10
C ASP A 40 6.74 -23.63 -13.34
N TRP A 41 6.82 -22.32 -13.06
CA TRP A 41 8.04 -21.54 -13.18
C TRP A 41 9.19 -22.11 -12.33
N CYS A 42 8.91 -22.46 -11.08
CA CYS A 42 9.90 -23.00 -10.13
C CYS A 42 10.21 -24.50 -10.32
N SER A 43 9.57 -25.19 -11.28
CA SER A 43 9.80 -26.63 -11.51
C SER A 43 11.10 -26.95 -12.24
N HIS A 44 11.86 -25.95 -12.73
CA HIS A 44 12.97 -26.11 -13.66
C HIS A 44 14.34 -25.75 -13.04
N GLY A 45 14.86 -26.58 -12.16
CA GLY A 45 16.19 -26.40 -11.58
C GLY A 45 16.18 -25.74 -10.20
N ASP A 46 17.22 -24.97 -9.88
CA ASP A 46 17.27 -24.20 -8.62
C ASP A 46 16.21 -23.11 -8.66
N SER A 47 15.43 -23.01 -7.60
CA SER A 47 14.33 -22.05 -7.53
C SER A 47 14.14 -21.51 -6.13
N LEU A 48 13.46 -20.36 -6.03
CA LEU A 48 13.10 -19.69 -4.79
C LEU A 48 11.75 -18.99 -4.96
N ILE A 49 10.86 -19.11 -3.97
CA ILE A 49 9.60 -18.38 -3.89
C ILE A 49 9.68 -17.36 -2.74
N VAL A 50 9.48 -16.09 -3.06
CA VAL A 50 9.73 -14.95 -2.15
C VAL A 50 8.54 -14.01 -2.14
N ASP A 51 8.21 -13.47 -0.95
CA ASP A 51 7.20 -12.43 -0.80
C ASP A 51 7.79 -11.15 -0.16
N GLY A 52 7.40 -10.01 -0.69
CA GLY A 52 7.94 -8.68 -0.35
C GLY A 52 7.19 -7.93 0.76
N GLY A 53 6.25 -8.57 1.45
CA GLY A 53 5.48 -7.90 2.52
C GLY A 53 4.22 -7.17 2.02
N ASP A 54 3.58 -6.44 2.92
CA ASP A 54 2.23 -5.88 2.76
C ASP A 54 1.21 -6.96 2.43
N THR A 55 1.19 -7.98 3.29
CA THR A 55 0.45 -9.20 3.03
C THR A 55 -0.94 -9.18 3.65
N MET A 56 -1.10 -8.63 4.86
CA MET A 56 -2.32 -8.83 5.67
C MET A 56 -3.42 -7.79 5.46
N GLN A 57 -3.07 -6.53 5.22
CA GLN A 57 -4.03 -5.43 5.15
C GLN A 57 -4.59 -5.28 3.74
N GLY A 58 -5.91 -5.14 3.57
CA GLY A 58 -6.51 -4.65 2.31
C GLY A 58 -7.84 -5.27 1.91
N THR A 59 -8.19 -6.49 2.32
CA THR A 59 -9.44 -7.13 1.87
C THR A 59 -10.51 -7.26 2.94
N PRO A 60 -11.80 -7.29 2.54
CA PRO A 60 -12.91 -7.67 3.41
C PRO A 60 -12.72 -9.03 4.10
N LEU A 61 -12.09 -10.01 3.44
CA LEU A 61 -11.78 -11.31 4.01
C LEU A 61 -10.93 -11.17 5.26
N MET A 62 -9.84 -10.39 5.17
CA MET A 62 -8.95 -10.14 6.30
C MET A 62 -9.64 -9.31 7.39
N LYS A 63 -10.44 -8.31 7.01
CA LYS A 63 -11.22 -7.51 7.96
C LYS A 63 -12.18 -8.38 8.78
N VAL A 64 -12.87 -9.33 8.17
CA VAL A 64 -13.77 -10.28 8.87
C VAL A 64 -12.97 -11.24 9.77
N TRP A 65 -11.81 -11.72 9.33
CA TRP A 65 -10.95 -12.57 10.15
C TRP A 65 -10.44 -11.82 11.39
N LEU A 66 -9.93 -10.58 11.20
CA LEU A 66 -9.41 -9.72 12.27
C LEU A 66 -10.48 -9.34 13.30
N ARG A 67 -11.71 -9.02 12.87
CA ARG A 67 -12.85 -8.70 13.74
C ARG A 67 -13.43 -9.92 14.45
N GLY A 68 -13.19 -11.10 13.89
CA GLY A 68 -13.58 -12.36 14.49
C GLY A 68 -12.73 -12.71 15.72
N SER A 69 -12.92 -13.93 16.20
CA SER A 69 -12.13 -14.42 17.35
C SER A 69 -10.67 -14.75 17.00
N ARG A 70 -10.23 -14.50 15.75
CA ARG A 70 -8.92 -14.91 15.19
C ARG A 70 -8.60 -16.39 15.50
N ARG A 71 -9.65 -17.21 15.51
CA ARG A 71 -9.51 -18.66 15.71
C ARG A 71 -9.16 -19.33 14.40
N GLY A 72 -8.13 -20.13 14.41
CA GLY A 72 -7.56 -20.78 13.23
C GLY A 72 -6.36 -20.03 12.70
N THR A 73 -5.72 -20.61 11.73
CA THR A 73 -4.51 -20.08 11.08
C THR A 73 -4.80 -18.76 10.38
N ASN A 74 -3.85 -17.82 10.46
CA ASN A 74 -3.89 -16.58 9.70
C ASN A 74 -4.07 -16.89 8.22
N PRO A 75 -5.07 -16.33 7.52
CA PRO A 75 -5.37 -16.66 6.13
C PRO A 75 -4.19 -16.37 5.18
N CYS A 76 -3.43 -15.31 5.45
CA CYS A 76 -2.26 -14.96 4.64
C CYS A 76 -1.10 -15.92 4.87
N ALA A 77 -0.81 -16.29 6.12
CA ALA A 77 0.20 -17.32 6.42
C ALA A 77 -0.19 -18.65 5.77
N LEU A 78 -1.46 -19.06 5.87
CA LEU A 78 -1.96 -20.27 5.21
C LEU A 78 -1.74 -20.24 3.69
N ALA A 79 -2.01 -19.08 3.05
CA ALA A 79 -1.86 -18.94 1.61
C ALA A 79 -0.39 -19.00 1.18
N LEU A 80 0.52 -18.30 1.88
CA LEU A 80 1.96 -18.32 1.60
C LEU A 80 2.59 -19.69 1.87
N ASN A 81 2.19 -20.37 2.94
CA ASN A 81 2.62 -21.75 3.22
C ASN A 81 2.16 -22.70 2.11
N ARG A 82 0.91 -22.57 1.66
CA ARG A 82 0.37 -23.38 0.56
C ARG A 82 1.06 -23.08 -0.77
N LEU A 83 1.45 -21.83 -1.02
CA LEU A 83 2.25 -21.42 -2.17
C LEU A 83 3.67 -22.02 -2.11
N GLY A 84 4.16 -22.37 -0.93
CA GLY A 84 5.52 -22.82 -0.72
C GLY A 84 6.52 -21.65 -0.65
N CYS A 85 6.08 -20.50 -0.17
CA CYS A 85 6.96 -19.35 0.05
C CYS A 85 8.07 -19.72 1.03
N GLU A 86 9.33 -19.39 0.70
CA GLU A 86 10.51 -19.77 1.48
C GLU A 86 11.07 -18.58 2.28
N TYR A 87 10.93 -17.37 1.74
CA TYR A 87 11.38 -16.13 2.38
C TYR A 87 10.35 -15.04 2.24
N VAL A 88 10.17 -14.30 3.33
CA VAL A 88 9.35 -13.08 3.35
C VAL A 88 10.13 -11.94 3.98
N THR A 89 9.76 -10.68 3.64
CA THR A 89 10.08 -9.53 4.48
C THR A 89 8.79 -8.91 5.01
N LEU A 90 8.89 -7.90 5.88
CA LEU A 90 7.74 -7.14 6.34
C LEU A 90 7.48 -5.94 5.45
N GLY A 91 6.21 -5.65 5.18
CA GLY A 91 5.78 -4.39 4.64
C GLY A 91 5.26 -3.43 5.73
N ASN A 92 4.99 -2.18 5.36
CA ASN A 92 4.52 -1.20 6.33
C ASN A 92 3.11 -1.51 6.86
N HIS A 93 2.26 -2.12 6.05
CA HIS A 93 0.91 -2.51 6.46
C HIS A 93 0.86 -3.78 7.30
N ASP A 94 1.92 -4.56 7.40
CA ASP A 94 1.96 -5.74 8.27
C ASP A 94 1.97 -5.35 9.76
N PHE A 95 2.31 -4.11 10.10
CA PHE A 95 2.27 -3.56 11.47
C PHE A 95 0.90 -3.02 11.88
N ASN A 96 -0.04 -2.79 10.94
CA ASN A 96 -1.30 -2.07 11.19
C ASN A 96 -2.21 -2.69 12.25
N PHE A 97 -2.07 -3.97 12.52
CA PHE A 97 -2.95 -4.69 13.45
C PHE A 97 -2.30 -4.97 14.82
N GLY A 98 -1.15 -4.34 15.05
CA GLY A 98 -0.39 -4.43 16.30
C GLY A 98 0.41 -5.72 16.44
N ARG A 99 1.24 -5.72 17.47
CA ARG A 99 2.25 -6.76 17.72
C ARG A 99 1.68 -8.18 17.77
N ASP A 100 0.55 -8.38 18.45
CA ASP A 100 -0.02 -9.72 18.64
C ASP A 100 -0.45 -10.38 17.33
N VAL A 101 -0.98 -9.59 16.39
CA VAL A 101 -1.38 -10.08 15.06
C VAL A 101 -0.17 -10.35 14.21
N LEU A 102 0.83 -9.45 14.25
CA LEU A 102 2.10 -9.63 13.55
C LEU A 102 2.83 -10.89 14.05
N GLN A 103 2.89 -11.10 15.36
CA GLN A 103 3.51 -12.28 15.94
C GLN A 103 2.78 -13.56 15.52
N GLN A 104 1.43 -13.60 15.59
CA GLN A 104 0.65 -14.74 15.12
C GLN A 104 0.94 -15.06 13.65
N TYR A 105 0.95 -14.03 12.78
CA TYR A 105 1.26 -14.20 11.37
C TYR A 105 2.63 -14.83 11.15
N LEU A 106 3.66 -14.29 11.80
CA LEU A 106 5.03 -14.75 11.65
C LEU A 106 5.27 -16.15 12.24
N GLU A 107 4.64 -16.48 13.37
CA GLU A 107 4.76 -17.81 13.98
C GLU A 107 4.03 -18.91 13.19
N GLU A 108 3.03 -18.55 12.40
CA GLU A 108 2.27 -19.46 11.55
C GLU A 108 2.84 -19.61 10.13
N LEU A 109 3.85 -18.81 9.76
CA LEU A 109 4.57 -18.95 8.50
C LEU A 109 5.58 -20.11 8.55
N ASP A 110 5.63 -20.90 7.46
CA ASP A 110 6.71 -21.84 7.18
C ASP A 110 7.95 -21.10 6.63
N ALA A 111 7.76 -19.93 6.01
CA ALA A 111 8.81 -19.09 5.43
C ALA A 111 9.67 -18.41 6.50
N VAL A 112 10.94 -18.18 6.18
CA VAL A 112 11.84 -17.37 7.01
C VAL A 112 11.55 -15.88 6.79
N CYS A 113 11.19 -15.16 7.85
CA CYS A 113 11.07 -13.71 7.79
C CYS A 113 12.45 -13.06 7.95
N VAL A 114 12.95 -12.44 6.87
CA VAL A 114 14.19 -11.66 6.87
C VAL A 114 13.87 -10.18 6.90
N CYS A 115 14.30 -9.45 7.95
CA CYS A 115 14.11 -7.99 8.02
C CYS A 115 15.21 -7.38 8.90
N ALA A 116 16.25 -6.86 8.28
CA ALA A 116 17.49 -6.44 8.95
C ALA A 116 17.38 -5.14 9.73
N ASN A 117 16.39 -4.30 9.39
CA ASN A 117 16.19 -3.00 10.02
C ASN A 117 15.04 -2.97 11.05
N VAL A 118 14.37 -4.10 11.28
CA VAL A 118 13.37 -4.24 12.33
C VAL A 118 13.98 -4.92 13.53
N HIS A 119 13.99 -4.24 14.67
CA HIS A 119 14.55 -4.74 15.93
C HIS A 119 13.42 -4.95 16.94
N ASP A 120 13.28 -6.19 17.40
CA ASP A 120 12.37 -6.55 18.48
C ASP A 120 13.12 -6.57 19.82
N GLU A 121 12.86 -5.59 20.67
CA GLU A 121 13.48 -5.49 22.01
C GLU A 121 13.07 -6.63 22.93
N ARG A 122 11.93 -7.29 22.69
CA ARG A 122 11.42 -8.42 23.47
C ARG A 122 12.00 -9.76 23.01
N GLY A 123 12.50 -9.81 21.76
CA GLY A 123 13.05 -11.04 21.15
C GLY A 123 12.02 -12.15 20.95
N GLU A 124 10.75 -11.78 20.74
CA GLU A 124 9.63 -12.72 20.60
C GLU A 124 9.20 -12.91 19.14
N LEU A 125 9.48 -11.93 18.27
CA LEU A 125 9.15 -12.03 16.85
C LEU A 125 10.20 -12.89 16.13
N PRO A 126 9.78 -13.89 15.33
CA PRO A 126 10.70 -14.77 14.60
C PRO A 126 11.23 -14.08 13.32
N ILE A 127 11.94 -12.96 13.52
CA ILE A 127 12.56 -12.15 12.46
C ILE A 127 14.07 -12.34 12.57
N VAL A 128 14.73 -12.58 11.43
CA VAL A 128 16.20 -12.63 11.35
C VAL A 128 16.70 -11.53 10.40
N PRO A 129 17.89 -10.95 10.64
CA PRO A 129 18.41 -9.89 9.76
C PRO A 129 18.76 -10.39 8.36
N SER A 130 19.19 -11.65 8.26
CA SER A 130 19.58 -12.30 7.01
C SER A 130 19.62 -13.80 7.17
N SER A 131 19.68 -14.54 6.04
CA SER A 131 19.78 -15.98 5.98
C SER A 131 20.73 -16.39 4.85
N VAL A 132 21.39 -17.52 5.01
CA VAL A 132 22.20 -18.15 3.95
C VAL A 132 21.59 -19.52 3.63
N CYS A 133 21.31 -19.79 2.36
CA CYS A 133 20.84 -21.07 1.92
C CYS A 133 21.71 -21.63 0.78
N THR A 134 21.87 -22.96 0.74
CA THR A 134 22.56 -23.65 -0.34
C THR A 134 21.54 -24.39 -1.19
N LEU A 135 21.44 -24.02 -2.45
CA LEU A 135 20.53 -24.64 -3.41
C LEU A 135 21.03 -26.02 -3.85
N PRO A 136 20.19 -26.88 -4.46
CA PRO A 136 20.57 -28.25 -4.89
C PRO A 136 21.77 -28.29 -5.84
N SER A 137 22.02 -27.27 -6.64
CA SER A 137 23.21 -27.17 -7.50
C SER A 137 24.51 -26.91 -6.73
N GLY A 138 24.41 -26.49 -5.47
CA GLY A 138 25.53 -26.03 -4.65
C GLY A 138 25.70 -24.50 -4.67
N LEU A 139 24.87 -23.74 -5.39
CA LEU A 139 24.84 -22.27 -5.36
C LEU A 139 24.44 -21.80 -3.97
N VAL A 140 25.21 -20.88 -3.39
CA VAL A 140 24.96 -20.30 -2.07
C VAL A 140 24.33 -18.93 -2.23
N LEU A 141 23.12 -18.76 -1.70
CA LEU A 141 22.40 -17.48 -1.68
C LEU A 141 22.47 -16.86 -0.29
N GLY A 142 22.84 -15.59 -0.22
CA GLY A 142 22.65 -14.73 0.93
C GLY A 142 21.38 -13.91 0.72
N ILE A 143 20.45 -13.98 1.66
CA ILE A 143 19.15 -13.31 1.56
C ILE A 143 18.98 -12.39 2.76
N THR A 144 18.69 -11.12 2.52
CA THR A 144 18.33 -10.14 3.54
C THR A 144 17.05 -9.43 3.15
N GLY A 145 16.37 -8.81 4.13
CA GLY A 145 15.18 -8.00 3.90
C GLY A 145 15.25 -6.70 4.67
N ILE A 146 14.52 -5.72 4.23
CA ILE A 146 14.35 -4.41 4.88
C ILE A 146 12.97 -3.85 4.54
N VAL A 147 12.44 -2.99 5.41
CA VAL A 147 11.20 -2.23 5.22
C VAL A 147 11.51 -0.72 5.30
N THR A 148 10.70 0.11 4.65
CA THR A 148 10.81 1.57 4.79
C THR A 148 10.71 1.99 6.26
N ASP A 149 11.59 2.87 6.71
CA ASP A 149 11.57 3.43 8.07
C ASP A 149 10.43 4.44 8.28
N TYR A 150 9.69 4.76 7.24
CA TYR A 150 8.47 5.55 7.30
C TYR A 150 7.34 4.87 8.09
N VAL A 151 7.44 3.57 8.36
CA VAL A 151 6.58 2.90 9.36
C VAL A 151 6.59 3.65 10.69
N ASN A 152 7.74 4.19 11.14
CA ASN A 152 7.83 5.01 12.35
C ASN A 152 7.00 6.30 12.31
N ILE A 153 6.61 6.75 11.10
CA ILE A 153 5.82 7.98 10.90
C ILE A 153 4.34 7.64 10.74
N TRP A 154 4.04 6.54 10.02
CA TRP A 154 2.68 6.18 9.65
C TRP A 154 1.97 5.34 10.70
N GLU A 155 2.73 4.51 11.43
CA GLU A 155 2.13 3.55 12.33
C GLU A 155 1.92 4.14 13.73
N ARG A 156 0.92 3.63 14.43
CA ARG A 156 0.62 4.02 15.81
C ARG A 156 1.72 3.56 16.76
N PRO A 157 2.12 4.39 17.72
CA PRO A 157 3.13 4.01 18.70
C PRO A 157 2.79 2.70 19.45
N GLU A 158 1.50 2.44 19.72
CA GLU A 158 1.03 1.24 20.41
C GLU A 158 1.28 -0.04 19.60
N HIS A 159 1.23 0.04 18.27
CA HIS A 159 1.50 -1.09 17.39
C HIS A 159 3.00 -1.41 17.30
N LEU A 160 3.83 -0.41 17.52
CA LEU A 160 5.29 -0.52 17.52
C LEU A 160 5.89 -0.67 18.91
N GLU A 161 5.11 -0.97 19.97
CA GLU A 161 5.64 -1.12 21.32
C GLU A 161 6.71 -2.22 21.42
N GLY A 162 7.96 -1.83 21.74
CA GLY A 162 9.13 -2.71 21.78
C GLY A 162 9.67 -3.09 20.39
N ILE A 163 9.25 -2.38 19.33
CA ILE A 163 9.77 -2.52 17.98
C ILE A 163 10.43 -1.19 17.58
N THR A 164 11.63 -1.25 17.05
CA THR A 164 12.32 -0.11 16.46
C THR A 164 12.73 -0.41 15.04
N ILE A 165 12.60 0.58 14.14
CA ILE A 165 12.92 0.43 12.72
C ILE A 165 14.02 1.44 12.37
N GLU A 166 15.20 0.93 12.01
CA GLU A 166 16.35 1.76 11.65
C GLU A 166 16.35 2.13 10.16
N ASP A 167 17.26 3.03 9.76
CA ASP A 167 17.47 3.42 8.36
C ASP A 167 17.75 2.19 7.48
N PRO A 168 16.92 1.91 6.46
CA PRO A 168 17.02 0.72 5.62
C PRO A 168 18.32 0.67 4.81
N VAL A 169 18.86 1.81 4.37
CA VAL A 169 20.10 1.87 3.59
C VAL A 169 21.28 1.39 4.43
N SER A 170 21.40 1.88 5.65
CA SER A 170 22.47 1.47 6.57
C SER A 170 22.37 0.00 6.96
N ALA A 171 21.13 -0.50 7.17
CA ALA A 171 20.89 -1.89 7.51
C ALA A 171 21.31 -2.84 6.39
N VAL A 172 20.86 -2.58 5.16
CA VAL A 172 21.19 -3.45 4.02
C VAL A 172 22.69 -3.42 3.68
N GLN A 173 23.36 -2.26 3.77
CA GLN A 173 24.80 -2.18 3.55
C GLN A 173 25.57 -3.06 4.55
N ARG A 174 25.16 -3.05 5.81
CA ARG A 174 25.76 -3.88 6.87
C ARG A 174 25.56 -5.36 6.62
N GLU A 175 24.33 -5.79 6.29
CA GLU A 175 24.02 -7.19 6.08
C GLU A 175 24.59 -7.72 4.74
N ALA A 176 24.52 -6.94 3.66
CA ALA A 176 25.11 -7.31 2.38
C ALA A 176 26.63 -7.56 2.49
N ALA A 177 27.36 -6.71 3.23
CA ALA A 177 28.77 -6.90 3.45
C ALA A 177 29.10 -8.23 4.19
N LYS A 178 28.27 -8.65 5.14
CA LYS A 178 28.43 -9.94 5.83
C LYS A 178 28.09 -11.10 4.88
N LEU A 179 26.98 -11.02 4.18
CA LEU A 179 26.52 -12.08 3.27
C LEU A 179 27.51 -12.31 2.12
N ARG A 180 28.17 -11.26 1.63
CA ARG A 180 29.15 -11.36 0.55
C ARG A 180 30.38 -12.19 0.91
N GLU A 181 30.68 -12.37 2.20
CA GLU A 181 31.77 -13.24 2.67
C GLU A 181 31.43 -14.75 2.60
N GLU A 182 30.12 -15.09 2.53
CA GLU A 182 29.62 -16.46 2.65
C GLU A 182 28.80 -16.93 1.44
N ALA A 183 28.29 -16.00 0.59
CA ALA A 183 27.38 -16.30 -0.49
C ALA A 183 27.94 -15.96 -1.87
N ASP A 184 27.53 -16.74 -2.86
CA ASP A 184 27.83 -16.51 -4.27
C ASP A 184 26.98 -15.35 -4.84
N LEU A 185 25.74 -15.23 -4.38
CA LEU A 185 24.79 -14.17 -4.73
C LEU A 185 24.14 -13.58 -3.47
N VAL A 186 23.93 -12.27 -3.48
CA VAL A 186 23.22 -11.55 -2.42
C VAL A 186 21.92 -10.95 -2.95
N VAL A 187 20.80 -11.37 -2.35
CA VAL A 187 19.45 -10.92 -2.66
C VAL A 187 18.94 -10.05 -1.53
N CYS A 188 18.46 -8.87 -1.85
CA CYS A 188 17.76 -7.99 -0.90
C CYS A 188 16.28 -7.90 -1.26
N ILE A 189 15.40 -8.18 -0.29
CA ILE A 189 13.97 -7.95 -0.37
C ILE A 189 13.71 -6.60 0.30
N TYR A 190 13.27 -5.60 -0.43
CA TYR A 190 13.03 -4.27 0.10
C TYR A 190 11.56 -3.89 -0.01
N HIS A 191 10.86 -3.85 1.12
CA HIS A 191 9.54 -3.24 1.13
C HIS A 191 9.66 -1.72 1.18
N GLY A 192 9.80 -1.16 0.02
CA GLY A 192 9.96 0.24 -0.33
C GLY A 192 10.21 0.36 -1.83
N GLY A 193 10.11 1.56 -2.37
CA GLY A 193 10.14 1.78 -3.81
C GLY A 193 11.29 2.62 -4.30
N PHE A 194 11.14 3.08 -5.54
CA PHE A 194 12.13 3.88 -6.25
C PHE A 194 11.89 5.37 -5.98
N GLU A 195 12.90 6.06 -5.48
CA GLU A 195 12.88 7.51 -5.23
C GLU A 195 13.11 8.34 -6.50
N GLU A 196 13.47 7.69 -7.61
CA GLU A 196 13.74 8.32 -8.90
C GLU A 196 12.85 7.75 -10.00
N ASP A 197 12.51 8.58 -10.97
CA ASP A 197 11.94 8.15 -12.24
C ASP A 197 12.97 7.30 -12.99
N LEU A 198 12.67 6.04 -13.22
CA LEU A 198 13.60 5.04 -13.76
C LEU A 198 14.06 5.33 -15.20
N ALA A 199 13.28 6.12 -15.95
CA ALA A 199 13.61 6.49 -17.32
C ALA A 199 14.52 7.73 -17.39
N THR A 200 14.36 8.68 -16.45
CA THR A 200 15.03 9.98 -16.50
C THR A 200 16.06 10.20 -15.39
N GLY A 201 16.04 9.41 -14.33
CA GLY A 201 16.84 9.60 -13.12
C GLY A 201 16.42 10.82 -12.28
N ARG A 202 15.27 11.42 -12.59
CA ARG A 202 14.76 12.58 -11.84
C ARG A 202 14.18 12.11 -10.51
N ARG A 203 14.60 12.73 -9.41
CA ARG A 203 14.03 12.47 -8.09
C ARG A 203 12.55 12.82 -8.05
N LEU A 204 11.71 11.88 -7.57
CA LEU A 204 10.26 11.98 -7.56
C LEU A 204 9.73 12.63 -6.28
N SER A 205 10.39 12.39 -5.15
CA SER A 205 9.99 12.90 -3.84
C SER A 205 11.16 13.55 -3.11
N LYS A 206 10.84 14.49 -2.21
CA LYS A 206 11.80 15.07 -1.26
C LYS A 206 11.97 14.20 -0.01
N THR A 207 11.04 13.29 0.23
CA THR A 207 11.06 12.36 1.35
C THR A 207 12.10 11.26 1.14
N ARG A 208 12.40 10.49 2.19
CA ARG A 208 13.23 9.28 2.13
C ARG A 208 12.39 7.99 2.23
N GLU A 209 11.10 8.10 2.06
CA GLU A 209 10.16 6.97 2.04
C GLU A 209 10.64 5.83 1.14
N ASN A 210 11.13 6.19 -0.04
CA ASN A 210 11.65 5.27 -1.03
C ASN A 210 13.15 5.50 -1.21
N ALA A 211 13.94 4.41 -1.30
CA ALA A 211 15.40 4.45 -1.36
C ALA A 211 16.00 3.35 -2.26
N ALA A 212 15.22 2.70 -3.13
CA ALA A 212 15.69 1.56 -3.94
C ALA A 212 16.85 1.92 -4.86
N CYS A 213 16.86 3.12 -5.45
CA CYS A 213 17.97 3.56 -6.30
C CYS A 213 19.23 3.84 -5.49
N GLU A 214 19.12 4.42 -4.28
CA GLU A 214 20.24 4.62 -3.36
C GLU A 214 20.82 3.26 -2.90
N ILE A 215 19.95 2.32 -2.49
CA ILE A 215 20.32 0.95 -2.10
C ILE A 215 21.07 0.25 -3.24
N ALA A 216 20.51 0.22 -4.45
CA ALA A 216 21.13 -0.43 -5.60
C ALA A 216 22.49 0.16 -5.99
N ARG A 217 22.76 1.43 -5.66
CA ARG A 217 24.05 2.09 -5.92
C ARG A 217 25.08 1.88 -4.82
N THR A 218 24.65 1.60 -3.59
CA THR A 218 25.54 1.69 -2.42
C THR A 218 25.68 0.39 -1.64
N ALA A 219 24.76 -0.56 -1.79
CA ALA A 219 24.85 -1.88 -1.17
C ALA A 219 25.48 -2.90 -2.15
N ASP A 220 26.25 -3.85 -1.62
CA ASP A 220 26.88 -4.92 -2.41
C ASP A 220 25.90 -6.09 -2.59
N ILE A 221 24.89 -5.88 -3.42
CA ILE A 221 23.82 -6.83 -3.72
C ILE A 221 23.70 -7.08 -5.25
N ASP A 222 23.29 -8.28 -5.63
CA ASP A 222 23.09 -8.67 -7.03
C ASP A 222 21.65 -8.43 -7.49
N LEU A 223 20.68 -8.66 -6.59
CA LEU A 223 19.26 -8.52 -6.83
C LEU A 223 18.60 -7.63 -5.77
N LEU A 224 17.69 -6.77 -6.21
CA LEU A 224 16.83 -5.96 -5.36
C LEU A 224 15.37 -6.20 -5.74
N LEU A 225 14.65 -6.92 -4.88
CA LEU A 225 13.22 -7.24 -5.03
C LEU A 225 12.43 -6.19 -4.24
N THR A 226 11.71 -5.30 -4.92
CA THR A 226 11.05 -4.15 -4.30
C THR A 226 9.53 -4.27 -4.27
N GLY A 227 8.86 -3.50 -3.41
CA GLY A 227 7.39 -3.43 -3.26
C GLY A 227 6.89 -2.02 -2.99
N HIS A 228 5.81 -1.90 -2.20
CA HIS A 228 5.27 -0.66 -1.63
C HIS A 228 4.62 0.31 -2.62
N GLN A 229 5.23 0.60 -3.75
CA GLN A 229 4.69 1.56 -4.71
C GLN A 229 3.59 0.99 -5.62
N HIS A 230 3.36 -0.32 -5.61
CA HIS A 230 2.41 -1.02 -6.48
C HIS A 230 2.68 -0.79 -7.98
N MET A 231 3.93 -0.52 -8.33
CA MET A 231 4.35 -0.30 -9.72
C MET A 231 4.68 -1.64 -10.38
N ALA A 232 4.51 -1.71 -11.70
CA ALA A 232 4.99 -2.84 -12.49
C ALA A 232 6.37 -2.51 -13.04
N VAL A 233 7.43 -3.06 -12.44
CA VAL A 233 8.81 -2.95 -12.93
C VAL A 233 9.31 -4.37 -13.18
N ASP A 234 9.22 -4.79 -14.44
CA ASP A 234 9.59 -6.15 -14.87
C ASP A 234 11.10 -6.39 -14.91
N GLY A 235 11.92 -5.33 -14.89
CA GLY A 235 13.36 -5.41 -14.70
C GLY A 235 14.10 -4.15 -15.13
N VAL A 236 14.96 -3.67 -14.25
CA VAL A 236 15.86 -2.54 -14.54
C VAL A 236 17.21 -2.76 -13.86
N LYS A 237 18.30 -2.43 -14.54
CA LYS A 237 19.64 -2.51 -13.97
C LYS A 237 20.11 -1.15 -13.47
N ILE A 238 20.37 -1.04 -12.16
CA ILE A 238 20.87 0.17 -11.51
C ILE A 238 22.25 -0.11 -10.92
N ALA A 239 23.28 0.58 -11.39
CA ALA A 239 24.67 0.44 -10.92
C ALA A 239 25.25 -1.00 -10.87
N GLY A 240 24.62 -1.95 -11.55
CA GLY A 240 25.03 -3.36 -11.54
C GLY A 240 23.98 -4.29 -10.96
N THR A 241 23.16 -3.82 -10.01
CA THR A 241 22.06 -4.54 -9.36
C THR A 241 20.86 -4.65 -10.29
N TRP A 242 20.26 -5.85 -10.36
CA TRP A 242 18.99 -6.06 -11.05
C TRP A 242 17.83 -5.79 -10.10
N CYS A 243 16.93 -4.90 -10.48
CA CYS A 243 15.81 -4.43 -9.64
C CYS A 243 14.48 -4.76 -10.30
N VAL A 244 13.49 -5.21 -9.51
CA VAL A 244 12.14 -5.55 -9.96
C VAL A 244 11.10 -5.09 -8.95
N GLN A 245 9.84 -4.91 -9.41
CA GLN A 245 8.68 -4.66 -8.54
C GLN A 245 7.42 -5.24 -9.17
N PRO A 246 6.68 -6.16 -8.50
CA PRO A 246 5.36 -6.58 -8.96
C PRO A 246 4.30 -5.52 -8.62
N PRO A 247 3.18 -5.45 -9.37
CA PRO A 247 2.01 -4.69 -8.96
C PRO A 247 1.31 -5.36 -7.77
N ALA A 248 0.43 -4.61 -7.10
CA ALA A 248 -0.31 -5.08 -5.93
C ALA A 248 -1.44 -6.05 -6.23
N ASN A 249 -2.07 -6.55 -5.13
CA ASN A 249 -3.32 -7.31 -5.10
C ASN A 249 -3.20 -8.71 -5.74
N ALA A 250 -2.00 -9.28 -5.75
CA ALA A 250 -1.74 -10.60 -6.33
C ALA A 250 -2.31 -10.76 -7.75
N THR A 251 -2.24 -9.69 -8.57
CA THR A 251 -2.66 -9.71 -9.98
C THR A 251 -1.62 -10.33 -10.89
N SER A 252 -0.37 -10.38 -10.41
CA SER A 252 0.78 -10.95 -11.11
C SER A 252 1.94 -11.20 -10.14
N PHE A 253 2.95 -11.92 -10.60
CA PHE A 253 4.22 -12.07 -9.93
C PHE A 253 5.38 -11.78 -10.89
N ILE A 254 6.56 -11.49 -10.37
CA ILE A 254 7.79 -11.41 -11.17
C ILE A 254 8.39 -12.81 -11.30
N ALA A 255 8.46 -13.30 -12.54
CA ALA A 255 9.19 -14.48 -12.93
C ALA A 255 10.62 -14.07 -13.31
N LEU A 256 11.60 -14.29 -12.42
CA LEU A 256 12.98 -13.87 -12.60
C LEU A 256 13.87 -15.08 -12.88
N GLU A 257 14.68 -14.99 -13.95
CA GLU A 257 15.65 -15.99 -14.33
C GLU A 257 17.08 -15.42 -14.33
N GLY A 258 17.97 -16.07 -13.58
CA GLY A 258 19.39 -15.83 -13.64
C GLY A 258 20.10 -16.96 -14.35
N THR A 259 21.09 -16.64 -15.19
CA THR A 259 21.97 -17.61 -15.83
C THR A 259 23.42 -17.19 -15.69
N ASP A 260 24.32 -18.16 -15.40
CA ASP A 260 25.76 -17.95 -15.37
C ASP A 260 26.47 -19.02 -16.21
N ASP A 261 27.25 -18.59 -17.21
CA ASP A 261 28.10 -19.44 -18.03
C ASP A 261 29.58 -19.41 -17.62
N GLY A 262 29.87 -18.80 -16.47
CA GLY A 262 31.22 -18.54 -15.96
C GLY A 262 31.77 -17.15 -16.30
N SER A 263 30.99 -16.30 -16.98
CA SER A 263 31.33 -14.91 -17.24
C SER A 263 30.64 -13.91 -16.29
N GLY A 264 29.78 -14.41 -15.41
CA GLY A 264 28.96 -13.68 -14.47
C GLY A 264 27.46 -13.84 -14.74
N TRP A 265 26.66 -13.46 -13.77
CA TRP A 265 25.22 -13.60 -13.83
C TRP A 265 24.57 -12.62 -14.82
N VAL A 266 23.68 -13.15 -15.64
CA VAL A 266 22.79 -12.40 -16.53
C VAL A 266 21.36 -12.65 -16.05
N TRP A 267 20.62 -11.57 -15.83
CA TRP A 267 19.25 -11.59 -15.32
C TRP A 267 18.25 -11.21 -16.40
N ASN A 268 17.14 -11.92 -16.44
CA ASN A 268 15.94 -11.58 -17.18
C ASN A 268 14.74 -11.72 -16.23
N SER A 269 13.72 -10.92 -16.43
CA SER A 269 12.48 -11.02 -15.65
C SER A 269 11.28 -10.63 -16.49
N ASP A 270 10.16 -11.27 -16.21
CA ASP A 270 8.87 -11.04 -16.85
C ASP A 270 7.78 -10.89 -15.78
N LEU A 271 6.78 -10.08 -16.08
CA LEU A 271 5.58 -9.95 -15.27
C LEU A 271 4.56 -11.00 -15.72
N MET A 272 4.31 -12.01 -14.87
CA MET A 272 3.39 -13.10 -15.14
C MET A 272 2.04 -12.88 -14.45
N ALA A 273 0.95 -12.83 -15.23
CA ALA A 273 -0.39 -12.58 -14.70
C ALA A 273 -0.95 -13.77 -13.90
N ALA A 274 -1.93 -13.48 -13.02
CA ALA A 274 -2.67 -14.46 -12.23
C ALA A 274 -3.72 -15.22 -13.09
N ASP A 275 -3.24 -15.91 -14.12
CA ASP A 275 -4.06 -16.60 -15.11
C ASP A 275 -4.24 -18.11 -14.81
N GLY A 276 -3.62 -18.62 -13.73
CA GLY A 276 -3.78 -19.99 -13.28
C GLY A 276 -5.22 -20.34 -12.87
N ALA A 277 -5.54 -21.62 -12.80
CA ALA A 277 -6.75 -22.07 -12.14
C ALA A 277 -6.66 -21.77 -10.64
N PRO A 278 -7.78 -21.40 -9.98
CA PRO A 278 -7.75 -21.23 -8.53
C PRO A 278 -7.39 -22.56 -7.84
N ASP A 279 -6.50 -22.50 -6.84
CA ASP A 279 -6.18 -23.69 -6.04
C ASP A 279 -7.40 -24.14 -5.23
N ASP A 280 -7.90 -25.33 -5.52
CA ASP A 280 -9.11 -25.89 -4.92
C ASP A 280 -8.96 -26.15 -3.42
N LEU A 281 -7.75 -26.53 -2.98
CA LEU A 281 -7.51 -26.85 -1.57
C LEU A 281 -7.52 -25.57 -0.73
N LEU A 282 -6.78 -24.53 -1.13
CA LEU A 282 -6.79 -23.25 -0.45
C LEU A 282 -8.20 -22.66 -0.42
N SER A 283 -8.91 -22.69 -1.56
CA SER A 283 -10.29 -22.24 -1.68
C SER A 283 -11.23 -22.97 -0.71
N SER A 284 -11.08 -24.32 -0.58
CA SER A 284 -11.86 -25.12 0.36
C SER A 284 -11.54 -24.81 1.80
N MET A 285 -10.26 -24.59 2.14
CA MET A 285 -9.86 -24.27 3.52
C MET A 285 -10.41 -22.90 3.97
N LEU A 286 -10.49 -21.93 3.04
CA LEU A 286 -11.00 -20.59 3.33
C LEU A 286 -12.50 -20.43 3.10
N ALA A 287 -13.20 -21.44 2.54
CA ALA A 287 -14.64 -21.35 2.26
C ALA A 287 -15.52 -20.92 3.46
N PRO A 288 -15.28 -21.38 4.71
CA PRO A 288 -16.08 -20.91 5.83
C PRO A 288 -15.87 -19.41 6.15
N LEU A 289 -14.66 -18.89 5.96
CA LEU A 289 -14.35 -17.47 6.14
C LEU A 289 -14.92 -16.65 4.99
N ALA A 290 -14.75 -17.11 3.76
CA ALA A 290 -15.32 -16.47 2.56
C ALA A 290 -16.84 -16.34 2.66
N ALA A 291 -17.55 -17.39 3.12
CA ALA A 291 -19.00 -17.34 3.33
C ALA A 291 -19.41 -16.26 4.35
N LYS A 292 -18.68 -16.15 5.47
CA LYS A 292 -18.94 -15.10 6.47
C LYS A 292 -18.64 -13.70 5.93
N THR A 293 -17.60 -13.59 5.09
CA THR A 293 -17.27 -12.33 4.43
C THR A 293 -18.40 -11.90 3.50
N GLU A 294 -18.93 -12.82 2.71
CA GLU A 294 -20.07 -12.56 1.84
C GLU A 294 -21.34 -12.20 2.61
N GLU A 295 -21.61 -12.89 3.72
CA GLU A 295 -22.71 -12.54 4.64
C GLU A 295 -22.58 -11.08 5.11
N TRP A 296 -21.40 -10.70 5.61
CA TRP A 296 -21.14 -9.35 6.08
C TRP A 296 -21.22 -8.31 4.94
N LEU A 297 -20.61 -8.59 3.78
CA LEU A 297 -20.66 -7.69 2.63
C LEU A 297 -22.08 -7.46 2.07
N ALA A 298 -22.99 -8.39 2.30
CA ALA A 298 -24.40 -8.30 1.93
C ALA A 298 -25.27 -7.61 2.98
N GLU A 299 -24.71 -7.18 4.13
CA GLU A 299 -25.48 -6.46 5.13
C GLU A 299 -25.91 -5.09 4.63
N PRO A 300 -27.19 -4.72 4.75
CA PRO A 300 -27.65 -3.39 4.36
C PRO A 300 -27.14 -2.34 5.34
N VAL A 301 -26.62 -1.25 4.78
CA VAL A 301 -26.10 -0.11 5.54
C VAL A 301 -27.12 1.01 5.61
N GLY A 302 -27.76 1.35 4.47
CA GLY A 302 -28.74 2.43 4.42
C GLY A 302 -29.36 2.61 3.03
N GLU A 303 -30.18 3.64 2.90
CA GLU A 303 -30.81 4.01 1.63
C GLU A 303 -30.58 5.48 1.32
N LEU A 304 -30.12 5.75 0.09
CA LEU A 304 -30.02 7.10 -0.48
C LEU A 304 -31.31 7.42 -1.24
N GLU A 305 -31.69 8.69 -1.34
CA GLU A 305 -32.84 9.15 -2.14
C GLU A 305 -32.68 8.77 -3.62
N ALA A 306 -31.46 8.77 -4.13
CA ALA A 306 -31.09 8.36 -5.48
C ALA A 306 -29.68 7.77 -5.49
N PRO A 307 -29.31 6.89 -6.45
CA PRO A 307 -27.95 6.41 -6.56
C PRO A 307 -27.00 7.56 -6.91
N ILE A 308 -25.78 7.47 -6.42
CA ILE A 308 -24.67 8.34 -6.85
C ILE A 308 -23.93 7.57 -7.94
N GLU A 309 -24.02 8.08 -9.17
CA GLU A 309 -23.33 7.47 -10.32
C GLU A 309 -21.82 7.64 -10.20
N PRO A 310 -21.01 6.70 -10.71
CA PRO A 310 -19.56 6.83 -10.73
C PRO A 310 -19.09 8.09 -11.47
N GLU A 311 -18.22 8.87 -10.84
CA GLU A 311 -17.75 10.17 -11.34
C GLU A 311 -16.30 10.07 -11.84
N GLU A 312 -16.02 10.74 -12.97
CA GLU A 312 -14.67 10.88 -13.51
C GLU A 312 -13.81 11.80 -12.65
N LYS A 313 -12.55 11.47 -12.43
CA LYS A 313 -11.63 12.19 -11.53
C LYS A 313 -11.46 13.67 -11.88
N LEU A 314 -11.36 14.00 -13.16
CA LEU A 314 -11.27 15.40 -13.59
C LEU A 314 -12.57 16.16 -13.24
N SER A 315 -13.73 15.54 -13.41
CA SER A 315 -15.03 16.12 -13.03
C SER A 315 -15.10 16.35 -11.53
N CYS A 316 -14.71 15.36 -10.72
CA CYS A 316 -14.65 15.50 -9.25
C CYS A 316 -13.75 16.67 -8.83
N ALA A 317 -12.60 16.84 -9.47
CA ALA A 317 -11.66 17.91 -9.14
C ALA A 317 -12.15 19.31 -9.54
N LEU A 318 -12.99 19.41 -10.57
CA LEU A 318 -13.53 20.69 -11.07
C LEU A 318 -14.84 21.09 -10.42
N SER A 319 -15.67 20.12 -10.02
CA SER A 319 -17.06 20.36 -9.65
C SER A 319 -17.46 19.78 -8.29
N GLY A 320 -16.53 19.12 -7.60
CA GLY A 320 -16.82 18.33 -6.40
C GLY A 320 -17.28 16.91 -6.73
N SER A 321 -17.50 16.09 -5.70
CA SER A 321 -17.98 14.71 -5.78
C SER A 321 -19.04 14.45 -4.73
N ALA A 322 -20.17 13.86 -5.15
CA ALA A 322 -21.25 13.51 -4.25
C ALA A 322 -20.84 12.41 -3.24
N VAL A 323 -19.97 11.48 -3.65
CA VAL A 323 -19.41 10.47 -2.72
C VAL A 323 -18.51 11.13 -1.68
N ALA A 324 -17.62 12.04 -2.10
CA ALA A 324 -16.73 12.74 -1.16
C ALA A 324 -17.51 13.66 -0.21
N HIS A 325 -18.57 14.30 -0.69
CA HIS A 325 -19.49 15.08 0.16
C HIS A 325 -20.08 14.20 1.26
N LEU A 326 -20.66 13.05 0.92
CA LEU A 326 -21.24 12.12 1.89
C LEU A 326 -20.20 11.63 2.92
N ILE A 327 -18.98 11.28 2.47
CA ILE A 327 -17.89 10.87 3.37
C ILE A 327 -17.52 12.01 4.32
N ASN A 328 -17.38 13.23 3.80
CA ASN A 328 -17.01 14.39 4.61
C ASN A 328 -18.12 14.76 5.62
N GLU A 329 -19.41 14.66 5.27
CA GLU A 329 -20.50 14.83 6.22
C GLU A 329 -20.44 13.82 7.36
N ALA A 330 -20.19 12.54 7.04
CA ALA A 330 -20.02 11.49 8.04
C ALA A 330 -18.83 11.78 8.98
N GLN A 331 -17.70 12.25 8.42
CA GLN A 331 -16.51 12.62 9.20
C GLN A 331 -16.75 13.84 10.09
N ILE A 332 -17.45 14.88 9.60
CA ILE A 332 -17.80 16.06 10.40
C ILE A 332 -18.73 15.66 11.54
N GLU A 333 -19.76 14.85 11.26
CA GLU A 333 -20.70 14.42 12.29
C GLU A 333 -20.01 13.59 13.38
N ALA A 334 -19.11 12.67 12.99
CA ALA A 334 -18.39 11.82 13.93
C ALA A 334 -17.38 12.58 14.80
N SER A 335 -16.70 13.57 14.21
CA SER A 335 -15.61 14.31 14.87
C SER A 335 -16.05 15.59 15.55
N GLY A 336 -17.18 16.19 15.11
CA GLY A 336 -17.55 17.57 15.45
C GLY A 336 -16.51 18.59 15.02
N ALA A 337 -15.78 18.34 13.93
CA ALA A 337 -14.83 19.29 13.36
C ALA A 337 -15.54 20.40 12.57
N ASP A 338 -14.88 21.54 12.42
CA ASP A 338 -15.40 22.67 11.67
C ASP A 338 -15.46 22.41 10.16
N ILE A 339 -14.49 21.65 9.65
CA ILE A 339 -14.34 21.26 8.24
C ILE A 339 -13.83 19.83 8.14
N SER A 340 -13.94 19.25 6.94
CA SER A 340 -13.42 17.89 6.65
C SER A 340 -12.74 17.84 5.31
N CYS A 341 -11.81 16.87 5.13
CA CYS A 341 -11.30 16.52 3.82
C CYS A 341 -11.23 14.99 3.66
N THR A 342 -11.45 14.54 2.42
CA THR A 342 -11.31 13.14 2.04
C THR A 342 -10.76 13.01 0.62
N ALA A 343 -10.01 11.96 0.36
CA ALA A 343 -9.59 11.56 -0.97
C ALA A 343 -10.38 10.34 -1.44
N LEU A 344 -10.56 10.22 -2.76
CA LEU A 344 -11.22 9.07 -3.37
C LEU A 344 -10.17 8.11 -3.97
N PRO A 345 -10.43 6.79 -4.03
CA PRO A 345 -9.53 5.81 -4.63
C PRO A 345 -9.31 6.09 -6.12
N ASN A 346 -8.31 5.43 -6.73
CA ASN A 346 -7.97 5.67 -8.15
C ASN A 346 -9.12 5.37 -9.12
N GLY A 347 -9.94 4.38 -8.85
CA GLY A 347 -11.12 4.05 -9.66
C GLY A 347 -12.24 5.09 -9.55
N ALA A 348 -13.13 5.10 -10.51
CA ALA A 348 -14.39 5.87 -10.40
C ALA A 348 -15.27 5.26 -9.29
N THR A 349 -15.85 6.11 -8.46
CA THR A 349 -16.65 5.68 -7.31
C THR A 349 -18.07 6.21 -7.39
N GLY A 350 -19.01 5.36 -7.02
CA GLY A 350 -20.43 5.68 -6.91
C GLY A 350 -21.04 4.87 -5.76
N LEU A 351 -22.32 5.10 -5.46
CA LEU A 351 -23.08 4.35 -4.47
C LEU A 351 -24.47 4.03 -5.00
N PRO A 352 -24.98 2.79 -4.88
CA PRO A 352 -26.36 2.47 -5.23
C PRO A 352 -27.35 3.10 -4.25
N ALA A 353 -28.62 3.21 -4.64
CA ALA A 353 -29.65 3.74 -3.75
C ALA A 353 -29.82 2.88 -2.47
N LYS A 354 -29.70 1.55 -2.59
CA LYS A 354 -29.60 0.65 -1.44
C LYS A 354 -28.15 0.29 -1.20
N VAL A 355 -27.57 0.87 -0.15
CA VAL A 355 -26.14 0.74 0.16
C VAL A 355 -25.92 -0.46 1.05
N MET A 356 -25.00 -1.32 0.66
CA MET A 356 -24.51 -2.48 1.42
C MET A 356 -23.10 -2.22 1.95
N GLU A 357 -22.61 -3.04 2.88
CA GLU A 357 -21.21 -2.99 3.35
C GLU A 357 -20.20 -3.08 2.20
N ARG A 358 -20.49 -3.90 1.17
CA ARG A 358 -19.71 -4.01 -0.06
C ARG A 358 -19.49 -2.68 -0.76
N ASP A 359 -20.56 -1.89 -0.85
CA ASP A 359 -20.52 -0.59 -1.55
C ASP A 359 -19.65 0.42 -0.79
N ILE A 360 -19.69 0.37 0.55
CA ILE A 360 -18.81 1.20 1.38
C ILE A 360 -17.35 0.79 1.20
N CYS A 361 -17.03 -0.50 1.25
CA CYS A 361 -15.67 -1.01 1.01
C CYS A 361 -15.15 -0.63 -0.39
N ALA A 362 -16.02 -0.61 -1.40
CA ALA A 362 -15.66 -0.19 -2.76
C ALA A 362 -15.44 1.32 -2.86
N ALA A 363 -16.27 2.13 -2.18
CA ALA A 363 -16.18 3.59 -2.22
C ALA A 363 -14.98 4.11 -1.40
N TYR A 364 -14.63 3.45 -0.30
CA TYR A 364 -13.51 3.79 0.58
C TYR A 364 -12.73 2.52 0.97
N PRO A 365 -11.82 2.04 0.13
CA PRO A 365 -11.08 0.79 0.35
C PRO A 365 -9.93 0.88 1.36
N PHE A 366 -9.74 2.04 1.99
CA PHE A 366 -8.63 2.30 2.90
C PHE A 366 -9.03 1.99 4.35
N ALA A 367 -8.18 1.29 5.10
CA ALA A 367 -8.35 0.99 6.51
C ALA A 367 -7.84 2.14 7.39
N ASN A 368 -8.21 3.39 7.05
CA ASN A 368 -7.77 4.56 7.78
C ASN A 368 -8.63 4.85 9.01
N LEU A 369 -8.01 5.38 10.06
CA LEU A 369 -8.72 6.02 11.15
C LEU A 369 -9.09 7.46 10.81
N LEU A 370 -10.19 7.91 11.41
CA LEU A 370 -10.53 9.32 11.44
C LEU A 370 -9.72 10.05 12.52
N MET A 371 -9.07 11.13 12.12
CA MET A 371 -8.33 12.05 12.99
C MET A 371 -9.01 13.40 13.03
N LYS A 372 -8.82 14.12 14.14
CA LYS A 372 -9.19 15.53 14.27
C LYS A 372 -7.94 16.35 14.55
N ALA A 373 -7.59 17.24 13.63
CA ALA A 373 -6.43 18.12 13.74
C ALA A 373 -6.82 19.55 14.06
N GLU A 374 -6.02 20.23 14.91
CA GLU A 374 -6.10 21.69 15.07
C GLU A 374 -5.18 22.35 14.05
N ILE A 375 -5.75 23.09 13.11
CA ILE A 375 -4.99 23.72 12.03
C ILE A 375 -5.15 25.25 12.06
N THR A 376 -4.18 25.94 11.44
CA THR A 376 -4.31 27.37 11.16
C THR A 376 -4.84 27.61 9.74
N ARG A 377 -5.34 28.82 9.49
CA ARG A 377 -5.71 29.26 8.14
C ARG A 377 -4.56 29.10 7.13
N GLU A 378 -3.31 29.30 7.56
CA GLU A 378 -2.13 29.16 6.70
C GLU A 378 -1.90 27.71 6.31
N VAL A 379 -2.05 26.77 7.25
CA VAL A 379 -1.99 25.33 6.98
C VAL A 379 -3.10 24.90 6.01
N LEU A 380 -4.32 25.37 6.23
CA LEU A 380 -5.43 25.12 5.30
C LEU A 380 -5.11 25.64 3.90
N LEU A 381 -4.61 26.88 3.78
CA LEU A 381 -4.23 27.45 2.50
C LEU A 381 -3.12 26.62 1.80
N SER A 382 -2.11 26.19 2.55
CA SER A 382 -1.05 25.32 2.04
C SER A 382 -1.60 24.00 1.50
N SER A 383 -2.54 23.38 2.20
CA SER A 383 -3.19 22.13 1.80
C SER A 383 -4.05 22.30 0.55
N LEU A 384 -4.78 23.41 0.46
CA LEU A 384 -5.57 23.75 -0.74
C LEU A 384 -4.68 24.06 -1.95
N GLU A 385 -3.53 24.68 -1.76
CA GLU A 385 -2.55 24.88 -2.82
C GLU A 385 -1.96 23.56 -3.31
N ARG A 386 -1.77 22.57 -2.41
CA ARG A 386 -1.41 21.20 -2.79
C ARG A 386 -2.51 20.56 -3.62
N CYS A 387 -3.79 20.69 -3.22
CA CYS A 387 -4.92 20.23 -4.02
C CYS A 387 -4.97 20.94 -5.39
N ALA A 388 -4.78 22.25 -5.44
CA ALA A 388 -4.76 22.99 -6.69
C ALA A 388 -3.64 22.58 -7.64
N SER A 389 -2.57 21.94 -7.15
CA SER A 389 -1.49 21.38 -7.99
C SER A 389 -1.90 20.12 -8.75
N TYR A 390 -3.01 19.49 -8.38
CA TYR A 390 -3.58 18.33 -9.07
C TYR A 390 -4.04 18.67 -10.50
N LEU A 391 -4.43 19.92 -10.72
CA LEU A 391 -4.88 20.40 -12.02
C LEU A 391 -3.81 21.29 -12.68
N GLU A 392 -3.75 21.22 -13.99
CA GLU A 392 -2.96 22.13 -14.82
C GLU A 392 -3.71 22.49 -16.10
N LEU A 393 -3.27 23.55 -16.80
CA LEU A 393 -3.81 23.89 -18.12
C LEU A 393 -3.07 23.11 -19.19
N GLY A 394 -3.80 22.34 -19.97
CA GLY A 394 -3.28 21.66 -21.14
C GLY A 394 -2.87 22.61 -22.27
N PRO A 395 -2.28 22.10 -23.34
CA PRO A 395 -1.88 22.89 -24.51
C PRO A 395 -3.05 23.62 -25.21
N ASP A 396 -4.27 23.11 -25.04
CA ASP A 396 -5.51 23.70 -25.56
C ASP A 396 -6.13 24.73 -24.59
N GLY A 397 -5.49 24.99 -23.46
CA GLY A 397 -5.96 25.91 -22.43
C GLY A 397 -7.07 25.37 -21.55
N LYS A 398 -7.41 24.07 -21.64
CA LYS A 398 -8.39 23.42 -20.76
C LYS A 398 -7.72 22.79 -19.56
N PRO A 399 -8.46 22.71 -18.43
CA PRO A 399 -8.00 21.95 -17.27
C PRO A 399 -7.77 20.48 -17.59
N GLN A 400 -6.68 19.93 -17.11
CA GLN A 400 -6.35 18.50 -17.13
C GLN A 400 -5.71 18.11 -15.78
N ILE A 401 -5.65 16.81 -15.50
CA ILE A 401 -4.92 16.30 -14.33
C ILE A 401 -3.41 16.41 -14.62
N SER A 402 -2.67 16.92 -13.66
CA SER A 402 -1.22 17.10 -13.77
C SER A 402 -0.49 15.75 -13.82
N ASP A 403 0.53 15.67 -14.67
CA ASP A 403 1.40 14.48 -14.77
C ASP A 403 2.07 14.10 -13.43
N LEU A 404 2.16 15.03 -12.47
CA LEU A 404 2.67 14.75 -11.12
C LEU A 404 1.83 13.69 -10.37
N PHE A 405 0.56 13.55 -10.71
CA PHE A 405 -0.36 12.60 -10.08
C PHE A 405 -0.67 11.39 -10.97
N LEU A 406 -0.08 11.34 -12.15
CA LEU A 406 -0.28 10.26 -13.11
C LEU A 406 0.99 9.44 -13.36
N ARG A 407 2.16 10.01 -13.07
CA ARG A 407 3.47 9.40 -13.37
C ARG A 407 4.48 9.58 -12.24
N PRO A 408 5.25 8.54 -11.94
CA PRO A 408 5.29 7.19 -12.56
C PRO A 408 4.09 6.31 -12.18
N LYS A 409 3.33 6.67 -11.15
CA LYS A 409 2.18 5.98 -10.57
C LYS A 409 0.97 6.89 -10.56
N VAL A 410 -0.22 6.31 -10.77
CA VAL A 410 -1.48 7.05 -10.63
C VAL A 410 -1.82 7.21 -9.14
N GLU A 411 -1.97 8.46 -8.69
CA GLU A 411 -2.16 8.84 -7.30
C GLU A 411 -3.34 9.81 -7.10
N HIS A 412 -4.50 9.48 -7.66
CA HIS A 412 -5.71 10.31 -7.46
C HIS A 412 -6.10 10.42 -5.98
N TYR A 413 -5.75 9.42 -5.15
CA TYR A 413 -5.94 9.44 -3.71
C TYR A 413 -5.08 10.47 -2.95
N ASN A 414 -4.19 11.18 -3.64
CA ASN A 414 -3.45 12.33 -3.12
C ASN A 414 -4.09 13.68 -3.47
N PHE A 415 -5.33 13.68 -3.96
CA PHE A 415 -6.16 14.86 -4.15
C PHE A 415 -7.34 14.84 -3.17
N ASP A 416 -7.35 15.79 -2.23
CA ASP A 416 -8.40 15.89 -1.21
C ASP A 416 -9.54 16.80 -1.66
N LEU A 417 -10.76 16.37 -1.38
CA LEU A 417 -12.00 17.13 -1.53
C LEU A 417 -12.45 17.61 -0.16
N TYR A 418 -12.66 18.90 -0.01
CA TYR A 418 -12.99 19.56 1.26
C TYR A 418 -14.48 19.82 1.39
N GLU A 419 -14.98 19.76 2.65
CA GLU A 419 -16.32 20.17 3.05
C GLU A 419 -16.22 21.21 4.17
N GLY A 420 -17.22 22.12 4.23
CA GLY A 420 -17.27 23.21 5.23
C GLY A 420 -16.60 24.52 4.78
N ILE A 421 -15.95 24.54 3.61
CA ILE A 421 -15.33 25.73 3.03
C ILE A 421 -15.73 25.95 1.57
N HIS A 422 -15.52 27.18 1.09
CA HIS A 422 -15.53 27.53 -0.33
C HIS A 422 -14.15 28.06 -0.72
N ALA A 423 -13.52 27.47 -1.74
CA ALA A 423 -12.23 27.88 -2.28
C ALA A 423 -12.28 27.99 -3.81
N VAL A 424 -11.64 29.03 -4.36
CA VAL A 424 -11.51 29.22 -5.81
C VAL A 424 -10.04 29.22 -6.20
N ALA A 425 -9.70 28.36 -7.16
CA ALA A 425 -8.36 28.28 -7.72
C ALA A 425 -8.28 28.87 -9.14
N ASP A 426 -7.27 29.70 -9.39
CA ASP A 426 -6.92 30.18 -10.74
C ASP A 426 -5.71 29.38 -11.26
N LEU A 427 -5.96 28.45 -12.18
CA LEU A 427 -4.93 27.58 -12.77
C LEU A 427 -3.90 28.33 -13.65
N ARG A 428 -4.15 29.59 -13.98
CA ARG A 428 -3.18 30.45 -14.72
C ARG A 428 -2.05 30.93 -13.83
N LEU A 429 -2.26 30.89 -12.51
CA LEU A 429 -1.26 31.27 -11.52
C LEU A 429 -0.31 30.09 -11.23
N PRO A 430 0.93 30.37 -10.81
CA PRO A 430 1.86 29.31 -10.41
C PRO A 430 1.35 28.56 -9.19
N VAL A 431 1.69 27.26 -9.10
CA VAL A 431 1.44 26.44 -7.90
C VAL A 431 1.98 27.15 -6.65
N GLY A 432 1.23 27.13 -5.57
CA GLY A 432 1.51 27.87 -4.32
C GLY A 432 0.93 29.29 -4.29
N ARG A 433 0.20 29.71 -5.34
CA ARG A 433 -0.49 31.03 -5.43
C ARG A 433 -1.81 30.92 -6.20
N ARG A 434 -2.38 29.72 -6.32
CA ARG A 434 -3.57 29.46 -7.14
C ARG A 434 -4.87 29.77 -6.40
N ILE A 435 -4.89 29.66 -5.08
CA ILE A 435 -6.09 29.94 -4.27
C ILE A 435 -6.29 31.45 -4.20
N THR A 436 -7.34 31.95 -4.85
CA THR A 436 -7.66 33.38 -4.95
C THR A 436 -8.77 33.80 -4.02
N GLU A 437 -9.67 32.89 -3.65
CA GLU A 437 -10.75 33.12 -2.70
C GLU A 437 -10.81 31.94 -1.71
N LEU A 438 -11.06 32.24 -0.44
CA LEU A 438 -11.21 31.25 0.62
C LEU A 438 -12.13 31.79 1.72
N THR A 439 -13.26 31.12 1.91
CA THR A 439 -14.24 31.42 2.97
C THR A 439 -14.75 30.13 3.61
N MET A 440 -15.41 30.22 4.74
CA MET A 440 -16.25 29.14 5.25
C MET A 440 -17.45 28.94 4.30
N ALA A 441 -18.13 27.80 4.38
CA ALA A 441 -19.27 27.47 3.52
C ALA A 441 -20.45 28.49 3.64
N ASP A 442 -20.60 29.12 4.80
CA ASP A 442 -21.58 30.16 5.05
C ASP A 442 -21.19 31.57 4.51
N GLY A 443 -20.02 31.67 3.86
CA GLY A 443 -19.47 32.92 3.33
C GLY A 443 -18.69 33.74 4.36
N SER A 444 -18.62 33.34 5.63
CA SER A 444 -17.84 34.04 6.65
C SER A 444 -16.33 33.86 6.39
N PRO A 445 -15.49 34.79 6.89
CA PRO A 445 -14.04 34.60 6.80
C PRO A 445 -13.58 33.35 7.55
N VAL A 446 -12.61 32.62 6.99
CA VAL A 446 -11.98 31.49 7.70
C VAL A 446 -11.30 32.02 8.97
N PRO A 447 -11.58 31.42 10.14
CA PRO A 447 -10.95 31.81 11.39
C PRO A 447 -9.45 31.50 11.38
N GLU A 448 -8.69 32.16 12.28
CA GLU A 448 -7.24 31.94 12.42
C GLU A 448 -6.89 30.48 12.82
N LYS A 449 -7.75 29.88 13.63
CA LYS A 449 -7.67 28.47 14.05
C LYS A 449 -9.01 27.81 13.84
N LEU A 450 -8.95 26.56 13.37
CA LEU A 450 -10.13 25.74 13.14
C LEU A 450 -9.74 24.24 13.27
N THR A 451 -10.74 23.38 13.35
CA THR A 451 -10.55 21.95 13.42
C THR A 451 -10.87 21.30 12.07
N LEU A 452 -10.01 20.35 11.66
CA LEU A 452 -10.12 19.58 10.42
C LEU A 452 -10.27 18.10 10.73
N ALA A 453 -11.33 17.48 10.21
CA ALA A 453 -11.45 16.02 10.16
C ALA A 453 -10.73 15.50 8.90
N LEU A 454 -9.84 14.53 9.07
CA LEU A 454 -9.02 13.93 8.02
C LEU A 454 -8.66 12.49 8.42
N ASN A 455 -8.14 11.70 7.49
CA ASN A 455 -7.64 10.37 7.83
C ASN A 455 -6.23 10.40 8.45
N ASP A 456 -5.84 9.32 9.12
CA ASP A 456 -4.52 9.16 9.75
C ASP A 456 -3.38 9.30 8.74
N TYR A 457 -3.48 8.73 7.54
CA TYR A 457 -2.50 8.89 6.46
C TYR A 457 -2.25 10.36 6.12
N ARG A 458 -3.30 11.17 6.03
CA ARG A 458 -3.19 12.61 5.73
C ARG A 458 -2.66 13.40 6.91
N SER A 459 -2.98 12.99 8.15
CA SER A 459 -2.53 13.66 9.37
C SER A 459 -1.01 13.57 9.58
N THR A 460 -0.33 12.63 8.93
CA THR A 460 1.15 12.55 8.93
C THR A 460 1.82 13.47 7.91
N GLY A 461 1.04 14.18 7.09
CA GLY A 461 1.55 15.04 6.02
C GLY A 461 1.84 14.32 4.71
N THR A 462 1.57 13.02 4.64
CA THR A 462 1.83 12.18 3.47
C THR A 462 1.03 12.63 2.23
N GLY A 463 1.57 12.39 1.04
CA GLY A 463 0.98 12.81 -0.23
C GLY A 463 1.26 14.28 -0.60
N GLY A 464 2.23 14.92 0.08
CA GLY A 464 2.66 16.30 -0.18
C GLY A 464 1.90 17.34 0.64
N TYR A 465 1.38 16.94 1.81
CA TYR A 465 0.65 17.81 2.74
C TYR A 465 1.47 18.07 4.02
N GLU A 466 2.76 18.32 3.86
CA GLU A 466 3.74 18.40 4.97
C GLU A 466 3.28 19.29 6.11
N ALA A 467 2.59 20.41 5.82
CA ALA A 467 2.08 21.33 6.84
C ALA A 467 1.01 20.70 7.76
N LEU A 468 0.28 19.70 7.30
CA LEU A 468 -0.68 18.95 8.14
C LEU A 468 0.04 18.03 9.11
N GLY A 469 1.16 17.43 8.71
CA GLY A 469 1.97 16.56 9.56
C GLY A 469 2.62 17.28 10.77
N GLU A 470 2.69 18.60 10.73
CA GLU A 470 3.21 19.43 11.84
C GLU A 470 2.09 19.85 12.83
N CYS A 471 0.82 19.53 12.50
CA CYS A 471 -0.32 19.94 13.32
C CYS A 471 -0.65 18.91 14.41
N PRO A 472 -1.00 19.35 15.62
CA PRO A 472 -1.53 18.45 16.64
C PRO A 472 -2.82 17.77 16.12
N SER A 473 -2.87 16.45 16.18
CA SER A 473 -4.03 15.66 15.80
C SER A 473 -4.29 14.55 16.80
N GLU A 474 -5.56 14.17 16.97
CA GLU A 474 -5.98 13.07 17.83
C GLU A 474 -6.98 12.17 17.10
N PRO A 475 -6.98 10.85 17.38
CA PRO A 475 -7.95 9.95 16.78
C PRO A 475 -9.38 10.21 17.29
N VAL A 476 -10.35 10.10 16.39
CA VAL A 476 -11.78 10.18 16.71
C VAL A 476 -12.30 8.76 16.97
N GLY A 477 -12.12 8.28 18.18
CA GLY A 477 -12.47 6.89 18.52
C GLY A 477 -11.48 5.87 17.94
N SER A 478 -11.96 4.65 17.73
CA SER A 478 -11.18 3.51 17.23
C SER A 478 -11.72 2.94 15.91
N ASP A 479 -12.82 3.51 15.41
CA ASP A 479 -13.47 3.02 14.20
C ASP A 479 -12.74 3.52 12.96
N GLU A 480 -12.63 2.67 11.95
CA GLU A 480 -12.13 3.05 10.63
C GLU A 480 -13.14 3.94 9.89
N VAL A 481 -12.67 4.76 8.97
CA VAL A 481 -13.52 5.65 8.17
C VAL A 481 -14.67 4.89 7.46
N PRO A 482 -14.49 3.69 6.86
CA PRO A 482 -15.61 2.90 6.33
C PRO A 482 -16.71 2.61 7.36
N ASP A 483 -16.34 2.32 8.59
CA ASP A 483 -17.33 2.03 9.66
C ASP A 483 -18.09 3.27 10.09
N ILE A 484 -17.42 4.43 10.09
CA ILE A 484 -18.04 5.74 10.33
C ILE A 484 -19.06 6.08 9.23
N ILE A 485 -18.70 5.84 7.96
CA ILE A 485 -19.62 6.04 6.82
C ILE A 485 -20.83 5.12 6.96
N ALA A 486 -20.60 3.84 7.28
CA ALA A 486 -21.68 2.88 7.49
C ALA A 486 -22.59 3.28 8.66
N ALA A 487 -22.02 3.73 9.78
CA ALA A 487 -22.79 4.22 10.94
C ALA A 487 -23.60 5.47 10.61
N PHE A 488 -23.08 6.38 9.80
CA PHE A 488 -23.77 7.57 9.34
C PHE A 488 -25.00 7.22 8.48
N LEU A 489 -24.88 6.30 7.54
CA LEU A 489 -25.97 5.88 6.66
C LEU A 489 -27.04 5.05 7.33
N ARG A 490 -26.76 4.41 8.49
CA ARG A 490 -27.75 3.62 9.27
C ARG A 490 -28.75 4.48 10.08
N LYS A 491 -28.55 5.80 10.14
CA LYS A 491 -29.44 6.74 10.86
C LYS A 491 -30.66 7.09 10.04
#